data_340830dcc5f143a6067c15bc5cb72676
#
_entry.id   340830dcc5f143a6067c15bc5cb72676
#
_cell.length_a   1.000
_cell.length_b   1.000
_cell.length_c   1.000
_cell.angle_alpha   90.00
_cell.angle_beta   90.00
_cell.angle_gamma   90.00
#
_symmetry.space_group_name_H-M   'P 1'
#
loop_
_entity.id
_entity.type
_entity.pdbx_description
1 polymer ?
#
loop_
_entity_poly.entity_id
_entity_poly.type
_entity_poly.pdbx_seq_one_letter_code
_entity_poly.pdbx_strand_id
1 'polypeptide(L)'
;MKTLSGPSIKAKNQDNPKNLVILMHGIGADGNDLIGLASNWSHNMPDTEFLSPNAPFTCNMSSTGYQWFGFVDKDLVRIRAEVSQVALILNNFIDDQLKIRNLNDTNLALVGFSQGAMLALHVGLRRKKKCAGIVG
;
A
#
# COMPACT_ATOMS: atom_id res chain seq x y z
N MET A 1 -7.18 -2.86 -16.06
CA MET A 1 -6.15 -2.49 -15.05
C MET A 1 -6.11 -3.55 -13.96
N LYS A 2 -4.93 -3.86 -13.44
CA LYS A 2 -4.80 -4.83 -12.34
C LYS A 2 -5.42 -4.27 -11.06
N THR A 3 -6.27 -5.06 -10.42
CA THR A 3 -6.86 -4.74 -9.12
C THR A 3 -5.98 -5.34 -8.04
N LEU A 4 -5.64 -4.53 -7.03
CA LEU A 4 -4.88 -5.01 -5.88
C LEU A 4 -5.81 -5.71 -4.88
N SER A 5 -5.32 -6.79 -4.27
CA SER A 5 -6.02 -7.52 -3.21
C SER A 5 -5.03 -8.10 -2.21
N GLY A 6 -5.48 -8.33 -1.00
CA GLY A 6 -4.64 -8.89 0.06
C GLY A 6 -5.39 -8.94 1.39
N PRO A 7 -4.72 -9.36 2.47
CA PRO A 7 -5.31 -9.42 3.79
C PRO A 7 -5.67 -8.03 4.33
N SER A 8 -6.63 -8.01 5.26
CA SER A 8 -7.09 -6.79 5.91
C SER A 8 -7.43 -7.04 7.38
N ILE A 9 -7.42 -5.99 8.17
CA ILE A 9 -7.96 -5.98 9.53
C ILE A 9 -8.99 -4.86 9.61
N LYS A 10 -10.21 -5.23 9.90
CA LYS A 10 -11.33 -4.30 10.04
C LYS A 10 -11.18 -3.43 11.28
N ALA A 11 -11.68 -2.19 11.23
CA ALA A 11 -11.89 -1.39 12.43
C ALA A 11 -12.84 -2.11 13.40
N LYS A 12 -12.76 -1.81 14.69
CA LYS A 12 -13.71 -2.37 15.68
C LYS A 12 -15.15 -2.00 15.34
N ASN A 13 -15.36 -0.77 14.89
CA ASN A 13 -16.62 -0.36 14.26
C ASN A 13 -16.56 -0.66 12.76
N GLN A 14 -16.89 -1.89 12.40
CA GLN A 14 -16.72 -2.42 11.05
C GLN A 14 -17.47 -1.65 9.96
N ASP A 15 -18.59 -1.03 10.31
CA ASP A 15 -19.47 -0.36 9.36
C ASP A 15 -19.04 1.07 9.04
N ASN A 16 -18.18 1.67 9.87
CA ASN A 16 -17.81 3.07 9.73
C ASN A 16 -16.39 3.37 10.24
N PRO A 17 -15.34 2.88 9.58
CA PRO A 17 -13.97 3.23 9.92
C PRO A 17 -13.75 4.73 9.72
N LYS A 18 -12.96 5.37 10.59
CA LYS A 18 -12.60 6.79 10.48
C LYS A 18 -11.25 7.01 9.80
N ASN A 19 -10.42 5.98 9.78
CA ASN A 19 -9.09 6.04 9.19
C ASN A 19 -8.79 4.78 8.41
N LEU A 20 -7.90 4.91 7.43
CA LEU A 20 -7.41 3.83 6.60
C LEU A 20 -5.88 3.84 6.59
N VAL A 21 -5.28 2.69 6.84
CA VAL A 21 -3.84 2.46 6.69
C VAL A 21 -3.63 1.41 5.60
N ILE A 22 -2.78 1.74 4.64
CA ILE A 22 -2.37 0.81 3.58
C ILE A 22 -0.91 0.45 3.78
N LEU A 23 -0.65 -0.86 3.88
CA LEU A 23 0.66 -1.45 4.13
C LEU A 23 1.21 -2.03 2.82
N MET A 24 2.41 -1.62 2.44
CA MET A 24 3.05 -2.06 1.19
C MET A 24 4.33 -2.83 1.51
N HIS A 25 4.32 -4.13 1.19
CA HIS A 25 5.42 -5.04 1.45
C HIS A 25 6.65 -4.76 0.57
N GLY A 26 7.79 -5.34 0.96
CA GLY A 26 9.03 -5.30 0.18
C GLY A 26 9.02 -6.28 -0.99
N ILE A 27 10.03 -6.18 -1.85
CA ILE A 27 10.22 -7.09 -2.99
C ILE A 27 10.36 -8.54 -2.52
N GLY A 28 9.65 -9.45 -3.15
CA GLY A 28 9.68 -10.89 -2.84
C GLY A 28 8.79 -11.32 -1.69
N ALA A 29 8.13 -10.39 -1.00
CA ALA A 29 7.13 -10.65 0.02
C ALA A 29 5.70 -10.61 -0.56
N ASP A 30 4.72 -10.59 0.30
CA ASP A 30 3.30 -10.45 -0.01
C ASP A 30 2.55 -9.67 1.10
N GLY A 31 1.25 -9.51 0.95
CA GLY A 31 0.43 -8.77 1.92
C GLY A 31 0.43 -9.37 3.34
N ASN A 32 0.70 -10.67 3.47
CA ASN A 32 0.74 -11.33 4.79
C ASN A 32 1.96 -10.92 5.62
N ASP A 33 3.01 -10.40 4.99
CA ASP A 33 4.23 -10.00 5.68
C ASP A 33 3.98 -8.85 6.67
N LEU A 34 3.36 -7.76 6.22
CA LEU A 34 3.16 -6.57 7.06
C LEU A 34 1.86 -6.55 7.86
N ILE A 35 0.87 -7.38 7.51
CA ILE A 35 -0.41 -7.35 8.22
C ILE A 35 -0.28 -7.68 9.71
N GLY A 36 0.75 -8.42 10.09
CA GLY A 36 1.08 -8.69 11.49
C GLY A 36 1.34 -7.44 12.32
N LEU A 37 1.92 -6.39 11.72
CA LEU A 37 2.10 -5.09 12.39
C LEU A 37 0.74 -4.46 12.72
N ALA A 38 -0.18 -4.53 11.79
CA ALA A 38 -1.54 -4.01 11.96
C ALA A 38 -2.28 -4.71 13.11
N SER A 39 -2.04 -6.00 13.33
CA SER A 39 -2.62 -6.74 14.45
C SER A 39 -2.24 -6.12 15.79
N ASN A 40 -1.00 -5.67 15.93
CA ASN A 40 -0.52 -4.99 17.14
C ASN A 40 -1.09 -3.56 17.27
N TRP A 41 -1.15 -2.82 16.17
CA TRP A 41 -1.60 -1.42 16.16
C TRP A 41 -3.10 -1.28 16.32
N SER A 42 -3.88 -2.23 15.82
CA SER A 42 -5.35 -2.18 15.84
C SER A 42 -5.95 -2.04 17.24
N HIS A 43 -5.27 -2.54 18.26
CA HIS A 43 -5.70 -2.39 19.66
C HIS A 43 -5.74 -0.94 20.12
N ASN A 44 -4.79 -0.13 19.66
CA ASN A 44 -4.68 1.30 19.99
C ASN A 44 -5.34 2.21 18.95
N MET A 45 -5.81 1.64 17.84
CA MET A 45 -6.41 2.36 16.72
C MET A 45 -7.76 1.73 16.33
N PRO A 46 -8.76 1.76 17.24
CA PRO A 46 -10.00 0.98 17.07
C PRO A 46 -10.88 1.44 15.90
N ASP A 47 -10.75 2.68 15.45
CA ASP A 47 -11.50 3.25 14.32
C ASP A 47 -10.74 3.16 12.99
N THR A 48 -9.62 2.43 12.96
CA THR A 48 -8.74 2.31 11.78
C THR A 48 -8.90 0.94 11.14
N GLU A 49 -9.08 0.94 9.83
CA GLU A 49 -8.99 -0.27 9.00
C GLU A 49 -7.61 -0.34 8.35
N PHE A 50 -7.06 -1.55 8.29
CA PHE A 50 -5.75 -1.83 7.70
C PHE A 50 -5.91 -2.73 6.47
N LEU A 51 -5.31 -2.31 5.36
CA LEU A 51 -5.23 -3.10 4.13
C LEU A 51 -3.77 -3.37 3.80
N SER A 52 -3.46 -4.61 3.46
CA SER A 52 -2.10 -5.03 3.07
C SER A 52 -2.14 -5.75 1.72
N PRO A 53 -2.26 -5.00 0.61
CA PRO A 53 -2.37 -5.61 -0.71
C PRO A 53 -1.09 -6.27 -1.16
N ASN A 54 -1.22 -7.35 -1.93
CA ASN A 54 -0.13 -7.89 -2.73
C ASN A 54 0.22 -6.92 -3.85
N ALA A 55 1.51 -6.77 -4.11
CA ALA A 55 1.98 -6.03 -5.28
C ALA A 55 1.50 -6.70 -6.58
N PRO A 56 1.36 -5.95 -7.68
CA PRO A 56 0.65 -6.45 -8.87
C PRO A 56 1.46 -7.40 -9.74
N PHE A 57 2.76 -7.54 -9.50
CA PHE A 57 3.64 -8.37 -10.34
C PHE A 57 4.27 -9.50 -9.54
N THR A 58 4.44 -10.68 -10.17
CA THR A 58 5.24 -11.75 -9.59
C THR A 58 6.70 -11.32 -9.46
N CYS A 59 7.37 -11.77 -8.41
CA CYS A 59 8.76 -11.39 -8.17
C CYS A 59 9.70 -12.07 -9.16
N ASN A 60 10.55 -11.28 -9.83
CA ASN A 60 11.56 -11.81 -10.78
C ASN A 60 12.79 -12.40 -10.07
N MET A 61 13.01 -12.03 -8.80
CA MET A 61 14.19 -12.43 -8.03
C MET A 61 13.92 -13.62 -7.10
N SER A 62 12.68 -14.09 -7.05
CA SER A 62 12.25 -15.20 -6.19
C SER A 62 11.20 -16.04 -6.89
N SER A 63 11.14 -17.33 -6.58
CA SER A 63 10.09 -18.22 -7.07
C SER A 63 8.72 -17.96 -6.42
N THR A 64 8.69 -17.18 -5.37
CA THR A 64 7.48 -16.84 -4.61
C THR A 64 7.42 -15.33 -4.34
N GLY A 65 6.24 -14.85 -3.97
CA GLY A 65 6.04 -13.45 -3.62
C GLY A 65 5.88 -12.52 -4.83
N TYR A 66 5.78 -11.23 -4.52
CA TYR A 66 5.44 -10.18 -5.48
C TYR A 66 6.43 -9.03 -5.44
N GLN A 67 6.33 -8.18 -6.45
CA GLN A 67 7.11 -6.94 -6.54
C GLN A 67 6.24 -5.80 -7.06
N TRP A 68 6.55 -4.58 -6.63
CA TRP A 68 5.88 -3.38 -7.11
C TRP A 68 6.46 -2.94 -8.46
N PHE A 69 7.78 -3.06 -8.62
CA PHE A 69 8.49 -2.76 -9.87
C PHE A 69 9.76 -3.62 -9.96
N GLY A 70 10.33 -3.75 -11.17
CA GLY A 70 11.56 -4.51 -11.39
C GLY A 70 12.80 -3.78 -10.85
N PHE A 71 13.79 -4.54 -10.41
CA PHE A 71 15.04 -4.00 -9.84
C PHE A 71 16.31 -4.70 -10.41
N VAL A 72 16.15 -5.50 -11.47
CA VAL A 72 17.19 -6.44 -11.91
C VAL A 72 18.35 -5.75 -12.65
N ASP A 73 18.08 -4.77 -13.49
CA ASP A 73 19.06 -4.21 -14.41
C ASP A 73 19.57 -2.81 -14.03
N LYS A 74 19.08 -2.22 -12.96
CA LYS A 74 19.44 -0.86 -12.50
C LYS A 74 19.28 0.25 -13.55
N ASP A 75 18.53 -0.02 -14.64
CA ASP A 75 18.21 0.99 -15.64
C ASP A 75 17.20 1.98 -15.05
N LEU A 76 17.66 3.18 -14.76
CA LEU A 76 16.85 4.24 -14.14
C LEU A 76 15.67 4.67 -15.01
N VAL A 77 15.79 4.64 -16.32
CA VAL A 77 14.71 5.00 -17.26
C VAL A 77 13.58 3.98 -17.14
N ARG A 78 13.94 2.70 -17.16
CA ARG A 78 13.00 1.59 -17.00
C ARG A 78 12.35 1.58 -15.62
N ILE A 79 13.14 1.74 -14.56
CA ILE A 79 12.63 1.82 -13.18
C ILE A 79 11.62 2.96 -13.03
N ARG A 80 11.90 4.14 -13.58
CA ARG A 80 10.96 5.27 -13.56
C ARG A 80 9.65 4.96 -14.28
N ALA A 81 9.72 4.32 -15.43
CA ALA A 81 8.53 3.93 -16.19
C ALA A 81 7.66 2.92 -15.39
N GLU A 82 8.29 1.91 -14.80
CA GLU A 82 7.62 0.90 -13.99
C GLU A 82 7.02 1.49 -12.70
N VAL A 83 7.75 2.39 -12.02
CA VAL A 83 7.25 3.10 -10.85
C VAL A 83 6.06 3.98 -11.22
N SER A 84 6.08 4.66 -12.35
CA SER A 84 4.94 5.46 -12.82
C SER A 84 3.71 4.60 -13.10
N GLN A 85 3.92 3.43 -13.68
CA GLN A 85 2.84 2.48 -13.96
C GLN A 85 2.22 1.94 -12.66
N VAL A 86 3.03 1.48 -11.72
CA VAL A 86 2.53 0.93 -10.46
C VAL A 86 1.93 2.02 -9.56
N ALA A 87 2.45 3.24 -9.63
CA ALA A 87 1.87 4.38 -8.92
C ALA A 87 0.44 4.66 -9.38
N LEU A 88 0.15 4.51 -10.67
CA LEU A 88 -1.22 4.64 -11.19
C LEU A 88 -2.13 3.53 -10.63
N ILE A 89 -1.66 2.28 -10.61
CA ILE A 89 -2.41 1.14 -10.04
C ILE A 89 -2.71 1.39 -8.56
N LEU A 90 -1.70 1.80 -7.79
CA LEU A 90 -1.86 2.05 -6.36
C LEU A 90 -2.77 3.26 -6.09
N ASN A 91 -2.65 4.35 -6.85
CA ASN A 91 -3.54 5.51 -6.71
C ASN A 91 -5.00 5.15 -6.95
N ASN A 92 -5.28 4.38 -8.00
CA ASN A 92 -6.64 3.92 -8.27
C ASN A 92 -7.18 3.04 -7.13
N PHE A 93 -6.35 2.13 -6.61
CA PHE A 93 -6.71 1.32 -5.45
C PHE A 93 -7.02 2.20 -4.23
N ILE A 94 -6.15 3.15 -3.91
CA ILE A 94 -6.36 4.08 -2.79
C ILE A 94 -7.68 4.84 -2.96
N ASP A 95 -7.92 5.42 -4.14
CA ASP A 95 -9.11 6.21 -4.40
C ASP A 95 -10.40 5.39 -4.26
N ASP A 96 -10.40 4.16 -4.77
CA ASP A 96 -11.51 3.23 -4.62
C ASP A 96 -11.75 2.87 -3.14
N GLN A 97 -10.68 2.57 -2.39
CA GLN A 97 -10.78 2.19 -0.99
C GLN A 97 -11.26 3.35 -0.10
N LEU A 98 -10.81 4.57 -0.37
CA LEU A 98 -11.29 5.78 0.32
C LEU A 98 -12.76 6.04 0.01
N LYS A 99 -13.15 5.95 -1.27
CA LYS A 99 -14.53 6.16 -1.72
C LYS A 99 -15.50 5.17 -1.08
N ILE A 100 -15.19 3.88 -1.06
CA ILE A 100 -16.02 2.82 -0.46
C ILE A 100 -16.31 3.13 1.02
N ARG A 101 -15.34 3.74 1.74
CA ARG A 101 -15.43 4.05 3.17
C ARG A 101 -15.90 5.47 3.46
N ASN A 102 -16.20 6.26 2.44
CA ASN A 102 -16.52 7.68 2.58
C ASN A 102 -15.44 8.48 3.32
N LEU A 103 -14.17 8.17 3.00
CA LEU A 103 -12.98 8.81 3.57
C LEU A 103 -12.27 9.66 2.50
N ASN A 104 -11.29 10.45 2.93
CA ASN A 104 -10.42 11.21 2.05
C ASN A 104 -8.94 11.08 2.49
N ASP A 105 -8.04 11.72 1.75
CA ASP A 105 -6.60 11.62 2.01
C ASP A 105 -6.18 12.00 3.44
N THR A 106 -6.90 12.90 4.09
CA THR A 106 -6.58 13.30 5.48
C THR A 106 -6.83 12.18 6.50
N ASN A 107 -7.55 11.13 6.09
CA ASN A 107 -7.81 9.93 6.89
C ASN A 107 -6.90 8.74 6.48
N LEU A 108 -5.98 8.96 5.52
CA LEU A 108 -5.12 7.93 4.95
C LEU A 108 -3.71 8.00 5.51
N ALA A 109 -3.17 6.88 5.95
CA ALA A 109 -1.73 6.70 6.15
C ALA A 109 -1.21 5.58 5.24
N LEU A 110 0.00 5.80 4.69
CA LEU A 110 0.72 4.82 3.90
C LEU A 110 1.92 4.34 4.69
N VAL A 111 2.07 3.03 4.81
CA VAL A 111 3.19 2.39 5.50
C VAL A 111 3.86 1.44 4.52
N GLY A 112 5.16 1.56 4.36
CA GLY A 112 5.90 0.71 3.42
C GLY A 112 7.20 0.20 4.01
N PHE A 113 7.62 -0.97 3.54
CA PHE A 113 8.93 -1.54 3.85
C PHE A 113 9.74 -1.72 2.58
N SER A 114 11.00 -1.27 2.57
CA SER A 114 11.93 -1.42 1.45
C SER A 114 11.33 -0.87 0.13
N GLN A 115 11.10 -1.70 -0.88
CA GLN A 115 10.46 -1.28 -2.14
C GLN A 115 9.09 -0.65 -1.91
N GLY A 116 8.32 -1.18 -0.95
CA GLY A 116 7.04 -0.60 -0.53
C GLY A 116 7.18 0.79 0.08
N ALA A 117 8.28 1.05 0.83
CA ALA A 117 8.57 2.39 1.37
C ALA A 117 8.87 3.40 0.25
N MET A 118 9.64 2.99 -0.75
CA MET A 118 9.91 3.83 -1.93
C MET A 118 8.61 4.25 -2.62
N LEU A 119 7.71 3.30 -2.82
CA LEU A 119 6.43 3.55 -3.46
C LEU A 119 5.49 4.39 -2.57
N ALA A 120 5.46 4.15 -1.26
CA ALA A 120 4.68 4.95 -0.32
C ALA A 120 5.06 6.43 -0.37
N LEU A 121 6.35 6.72 -0.36
CA LEU A 121 6.87 8.08 -0.48
C LEU A 121 6.56 8.68 -1.85
N HIS A 122 6.79 7.92 -2.92
CA HIS A 122 6.54 8.39 -4.28
C HIS A 122 5.07 8.76 -4.50
N VAL A 123 4.15 7.89 -4.10
CA VAL A 123 2.71 8.10 -4.26
C VAL A 123 2.19 9.13 -3.26
N GLY A 124 2.49 8.96 -1.97
CA GLY A 124 1.91 9.78 -0.91
C GLY A 124 2.26 11.26 -1.03
N LEU A 125 3.51 11.59 -1.40
CA LEU A 125 3.96 12.98 -1.58
C LEU A 125 3.38 13.65 -2.84
N ARG A 126 2.84 12.87 -3.78
CA ARG A 126 2.27 13.37 -5.05
C ARG A 126 0.74 13.41 -5.06
N ARG A 127 0.10 12.96 -4.00
CA ARG A 127 -1.36 13.04 -3.91
C ARG A 127 -1.81 14.51 -3.81
N LYS A 128 -2.98 14.81 -4.40
CA LYS A 128 -3.53 16.17 -4.45
C LYS A 128 -3.81 16.75 -3.07
N LYS A 129 -4.20 15.91 -2.12
CA LYS A 129 -4.38 16.26 -0.72
C LYS A 129 -3.34 15.53 0.13
N LYS A 130 -2.91 16.15 1.22
CA LYS A 130 -1.95 15.54 2.14
C LYS A 130 -2.55 14.32 2.83
N CYS A 131 -1.79 13.21 2.84
CA CYS A 131 -2.08 12.09 3.71
C CYS A 131 -1.91 12.46 5.19
N ALA A 132 -2.57 11.71 6.07
CA ALA A 132 -2.37 11.83 7.51
C ALA A 132 -0.93 11.46 7.92
N GLY A 133 -0.32 10.49 7.23
CA GLY A 133 1.06 10.11 7.47
C GLY A 133 1.62 9.19 6.38
N ILE A 134 2.95 9.17 6.29
CA ILE A 134 3.72 8.23 5.47
C ILE A 134 4.86 7.71 6.34
N VAL A 135 4.96 6.39 6.45
CA VAL A 135 6.00 5.70 7.21
C VAL A 135 6.73 4.74 6.28
N GLY A 136 8.06 4.82 6.28
CA GLY A 136 8.93 3.97 5.45
C GLY A 136 10.25 3.63 6.13
#